data_99fcf4f554b0237c6412f91a7cba9873
#
_entry.id   99fcf4f554b0237c6412f91a7cba9873
#
_cell.length_a   1.000
_cell.length_b   1.000
_cell.length_c   1.000
_cell.angle_alpha   90.00
_cell.angle_beta   90.00
_cell.angle_gamma   90.00
#
_symmetry.space_group_name_H-M   'P 1'
#
loop_
_entity.id
_entity.type
_entity.pdbx_description
1 polymer ?
#
loop_
_entity_poly.entity_id
_entity_poly.type
_entity_poly.pdbx_seq_one_letter_code
_entity_poly.pdbx_strand_id
1 'polypeptide(L)' 'MTNLHEIIEPYVEIDGGLMPALHAIQEEEGYISKDAISVLAKAFNYSNAEVLDVLTYYDDFTLEP' A
#
# COMPACT_ATOMS: atom_id res chain seq x y z
N MET A 1 6.40 11.58 -12.89
CA MET A 1 5.50 11.09 -11.83
C MET A 1 5.76 9.63 -11.55
N THR A 2 5.93 9.29 -10.29
CA THR A 2 6.16 7.91 -9.87
C THR A 2 4.83 7.19 -9.86
N ASN A 3 4.76 6.04 -10.52
CA ASN A 3 3.52 5.30 -10.50
C ASN A 3 3.53 4.29 -9.34
N LEU A 4 2.34 3.85 -8.92
CA LEU A 4 2.20 2.97 -7.76
C LEU A 4 2.99 1.68 -7.90
N HIS A 5 3.01 1.09 -9.10
CA HIS A 5 3.77 -0.13 -9.35
C HIS A 5 5.26 0.05 -9.11
N GLU A 6 5.79 1.21 -9.51
CA GLU A 6 7.20 1.51 -9.30
C GLU A 6 7.53 1.68 -7.81
N ILE A 7 6.62 2.30 -7.07
CA ILE A 7 6.80 2.52 -5.64
C ILE A 7 6.89 1.19 -4.89
N ILE A 8 6.01 0.25 -5.21
CA ILE A 8 5.90 -1.00 -4.46
C ILE A 8 6.78 -2.12 -4.98
N GLU A 9 7.28 -2.02 -6.19
CA GLU A 9 8.06 -3.09 -6.84
C GLU A 9 9.18 -3.66 -5.95
N PRO A 10 9.99 -2.83 -5.27
CA PRO A 10 11.06 -3.36 -4.43
C PRO A 10 10.57 -4.22 -3.26
N TYR A 11 9.30 -4.12 -2.92
CA TYR A 11 8.75 -4.79 -1.73
C TYR A 11 7.93 -6.03 -2.06
N VAL A 12 7.58 -6.21 -3.34
CA VAL A 12 6.64 -7.28 -3.75
C VAL A 12 7.20 -8.68 -3.46
N GLU A 13 8.51 -8.86 -3.61
CA GLU A 13 9.16 -10.15 -3.41
C GLU A 13 9.66 -10.37 -2.00
N ILE A 14 9.48 -9.38 -1.11
CA ILE A 14 9.96 -9.47 0.26
C ILE A 14 8.83 -10.00 1.15
N ASP A 15 9.13 -11.02 1.97
CA ASP A 15 8.18 -11.48 2.97
C ASP A 15 7.86 -10.32 3.92
N GLY A 16 6.57 -10.08 4.14
CA GLY A 16 6.15 -8.97 4.96
C GLY A 16 6.35 -7.61 4.31
N GLY A 17 6.52 -7.59 2.99
CA GLY A 17 6.77 -6.34 2.25
C GLY A 17 5.57 -5.40 2.18
N LEU A 18 4.38 -5.85 2.59
CA LEU A 18 3.18 -5.01 2.54
C LEU A 18 3.33 -3.73 3.39
N MET A 19 3.82 -3.86 4.61
CA MET A 19 3.98 -2.71 5.50
C MET A 19 4.96 -1.67 4.96
N PRO A 20 6.19 -2.02 4.59
CA PRO A 20 7.09 -1.04 3.98
C PRO A 20 6.56 -0.48 2.66
N ALA A 21 5.81 -1.27 1.88
CA ALA A 21 5.19 -0.77 0.65
C ALA A 21 4.14 0.30 0.97
N LEU A 22 3.32 0.08 2.00
CA LEU A 22 2.34 1.07 2.44
C LEU A 22 3.02 2.36 2.90
N HIS A 23 4.10 2.24 3.67
CA HIS A 23 4.87 3.42 4.09
C HIS A 23 5.45 4.18 2.91
N ALA A 24 5.95 3.46 1.91
CA ALA A 24 6.50 4.09 0.71
C ALA A 24 5.43 4.88 -0.04
N ILE A 25 4.24 4.32 -0.18
CA ILE A 25 3.12 5.00 -0.84
C ILE A 25 2.70 6.23 -0.04
N GLN A 26 2.56 6.08 1.27
CA GLN A 26 2.18 7.18 2.15
C GLN A 26 3.17 8.34 2.01
N GLU A 27 4.45 8.03 1.97
CA GLU A 27 5.50 9.04 1.85
C GLU A 27 5.50 9.73 0.49
N GLU A 28 5.31 8.98 -0.59
CA GLU A 28 5.31 9.52 -1.94
C GLU A 28 4.03 10.26 -2.30
N GLU A 29 2.88 9.71 -1.91
CA GLU A 29 1.57 10.22 -2.31
C GLU A 29 0.92 11.09 -1.24
N GLY A 30 1.36 10.96 0.00
CA GLY A 30 0.77 11.68 1.14
C GLY A 30 -0.42 10.98 1.76
N TYR A 31 -0.95 9.95 1.12
CA TYR A 31 -2.08 9.15 1.62
C TYR A 31 -2.18 7.86 0.85
N ILE A 32 -3.01 6.94 1.33
CA ILE A 32 -3.25 5.67 0.66
C ILE A 32 -4.59 5.76 -0.08
N SER A 33 -4.55 5.88 -1.40
CA SER A 33 -5.74 6.00 -2.22
C SER A 33 -6.42 4.64 -2.41
N LYS A 34 -7.65 4.65 -2.92
CA LYS A 34 -8.36 3.43 -3.28
C LYS A 34 -7.61 2.65 -4.37
N ASP A 35 -7.01 3.37 -5.32
CA ASP A 35 -6.21 2.75 -6.36
C ASP A 35 -5.00 2.05 -5.77
N ALA A 36 -4.36 2.68 -4.78
CA ALA A 36 -3.22 2.07 -4.10
C ALA A 36 -3.62 0.77 -3.40
N ILE A 37 -4.79 0.76 -2.76
CA ILE A 37 -5.29 -0.46 -2.11
C ILE A 37 -5.46 -1.58 -3.13
N SER A 38 -6.06 -1.29 -4.28
CA SER A 38 -6.26 -2.28 -5.33
C SER A 38 -4.93 -2.81 -5.89
N VAL A 39 -3.99 -1.90 -6.13
CA VAL A 39 -2.67 -2.28 -6.64
C VAL A 39 -1.94 -3.17 -5.64
N LEU A 40 -1.96 -2.79 -4.36
CA LEU A 40 -1.31 -3.57 -3.31
C LEU A 40 -1.96 -4.95 -3.15
N ALA A 41 -3.29 -5.01 -3.17
CA ALA A 41 -4.00 -6.27 -3.05
C ALA A 41 -3.59 -7.24 -4.15
N LYS A 42 -3.53 -6.76 -5.38
CA LYS A 42 -3.11 -7.60 -6.50
C LYS A 42 -1.64 -8.00 -6.41
N ALA A 43 -0.79 -7.04 -6.07
CA ALA A 43 0.66 -7.28 -6.04
C ALA A 43 1.06 -8.26 -4.95
N PHE A 44 0.40 -8.20 -3.80
CA PHE A 44 0.72 -9.04 -2.64
C PHE A 44 -0.25 -10.21 -2.47
N ASN A 45 -1.17 -10.39 -3.40
CA ASN A 45 -2.13 -11.49 -3.40
C ASN A 45 -3.06 -11.47 -2.18
N TYR A 46 -3.54 -10.27 -1.85
CA TYR A 46 -4.55 -10.07 -0.81
C TYR A 46 -5.85 -9.59 -1.45
N SER A 47 -6.94 -9.64 -0.68
CA SER A 47 -8.16 -8.96 -1.08
C SER A 47 -8.08 -7.49 -0.70
N ASN A 48 -8.92 -6.65 -1.30
CA ASN A 48 -8.99 -5.25 -0.94
C ASN A 48 -9.38 -5.08 0.54
N ALA A 49 -10.28 -5.93 1.02
CA ALA A 49 -10.71 -5.90 2.41
C ALA A 49 -9.56 -6.20 3.38
N GLU A 50 -8.69 -7.13 3.01
CA GLU A 50 -7.53 -7.47 3.83
C GLU A 50 -6.55 -6.30 3.93
N VAL A 51 -6.29 -5.62 2.82
CA VAL A 51 -5.42 -4.45 2.81
C VAL A 51 -6.05 -3.33 3.64
N LEU A 52 -7.35 -3.11 3.48
CA LEU A 52 -8.06 -2.09 4.23
C LEU A 52 -8.04 -2.38 5.74
N ASP A 53 -8.19 -3.65 6.13
CA ASP A 53 -8.10 -4.04 7.53
C ASP A 53 -6.75 -3.67 8.14
N VAL A 54 -5.67 -3.91 7.41
CA VAL A 54 -4.34 -3.52 7.85
C VAL A 54 -4.25 -2.01 8.05
N LEU A 55 -4.79 -1.25 7.11
CA LEU A 55 -4.78 0.22 7.18
C LEU A 55 -5.57 0.75 8.37
N THR A 56 -6.69 0.13 8.69
CA THR A 56 -7.52 0.58 9.81
C THR A 56 -6.94 0.15 11.15
N TYR A 57 -6.17 -0.93 11.16
CA TYR A 57 -5.50 -1.41 12.37
C TYR A 57 -4.33 -0.51 12.79
N TYR A 58 -3.64 0.06 11.82
CA TYR A 58 -2.48 0.94 12.08
C TYR A 58 -2.86 2.39 11.86
N ASP A 59 -2.60 3.24 12.83
CA ASP A 59 -2.94 4.67 12.77
C ASP A 59 -1.98 5.50 11.92
N ASP A 60 -0.90 4.88 11.45
CA ASP A 60 0.14 5.58 10.70
C ASP A 60 -0.27 5.99 9.29
N PHE A 61 -1.36 5.44 8.78
CA PHE A 61 -1.77 5.64 7.41
C PHE A 61 -2.97 6.55 7.28
N THR A 62 -2.95 7.39 6.25
CA THR A 62 -4.03 8.33 5.93
C THR A 62 -4.75 7.84 4.68
N LEU A 63 -6.06 7.69 4.75
CA LEU A 63 -6.88 7.22 3.63
C LEU A 63 -7.44 8.37 2.78
N GLU A 64 -7.31 9.58 3.25
CA GLU A 64 -7.80 10.77 2.55
C GLU A 64 -6.66 11.76 2.32
N PRO A 65 -6.72 12.50 1.20
CA PRO A 65 -5.70 13.50 0.91
C PRO A 65 -5.60 14.58 1.96
#